data_e0255042efd8f001739067df512073c3
#
_entry.id   e0255042efd8f001739067df512073c3
#
_cell.length_a   1.000
_cell.length_b   1.000
_cell.length_c   1.000
_cell.angle_alpha   90.00
_cell.angle_beta   90.00
_cell.angle_gamma   90.00
#
_symmetry.space_group_name_H-M   'P 1'
#
loop_
_entity.id
_entity.type
_entity.pdbx_description
1 polymer ?
#
loop_
_entity_poly.entity_id
_entity_poly.type
_entity_poly.pdbx_seq_one_letter_code
_entity_poly.pdbx_strand_id
1 'polypeptide(L)'
;YEAFQRLIPQLTKNNPPPTLDLLHALLADTSSTLLLARDESNKIVGALTLIVYKVPTGIRSIIEDVIVDESARGKKVGEQLMLKAIDVAKTRGAKNISLTSNMQRVAANRLYIKLGFTKRDTNAYQMKL
;
A
#
# COMPACT_ATOMS: atom_id res chain seq x y z
N TYR A 1 10.00 10.80 6.42
CA TYR A 1 9.04 11.82 6.89
C TYR A 1 8.76 12.85 5.79
N GLU A 2 9.79 13.49 5.25
CA GLU A 2 9.64 14.55 4.24
C GLU A 2 8.95 14.05 2.97
N ALA A 3 9.25 12.82 2.53
CA ALA A 3 8.60 12.25 1.36
C ALA A 3 7.08 12.14 1.53
N PHE A 4 6.61 11.79 2.72
CA PHE A 4 5.17 11.68 2.99
C PHE A 4 4.48 13.04 3.02
N GLN A 5 5.17 14.12 3.37
CA GLN A 5 4.61 15.46 3.26
C GLN A 5 4.24 15.80 1.80
N ARG A 6 4.99 15.26 0.85
CA ARG A 6 4.75 15.43 -0.58
C ARG A 6 3.80 14.40 -1.16
N LEU A 7 3.90 13.14 -0.71
CA LEU A 7 3.15 12.02 -1.30
C LEU A 7 1.70 11.94 -0.81
N ILE A 8 1.45 12.12 0.49
CA ILE A 8 0.10 11.93 1.04
C ILE A 8 -0.94 12.85 0.40
N PRO A 9 -0.66 14.15 0.14
CA PRO A 9 -1.63 15.00 -0.56
C PRO A 9 -2.00 14.51 -1.95
N GLN A 10 -1.17 13.69 -2.58
CA GLN A 10 -1.47 13.08 -3.88
C GLN A 10 -2.37 11.86 -3.76
N LEU A 11 -2.42 11.24 -2.58
CA LEU A 11 -3.29 10.09 -2.32
C LEU A 11 -4.67 10.52 -1.82
N THR A 12 -4.71 11.44 -0.87
CA THR A 12 -5.95 11.82 -0.19
C THR A 12 -5.89 13.26 0.30
N LYS A 13 -7.05 13.88 0.31
CA LYS A 13 -7.25 15.20 0.93
C LYS A 13 -7.92 15.11 2.31
N ASN A 14 -8.34 13.90 2.69
CA ASN A 14 -9.13 13.69 3.91
C ASN A 14 -8.26 13.43 5.13
N ASN A 15 -7.01 13.04 4.92
CA ASN A 15 -6.08 12.74 6.00
C ASN A 15 -4.81 13.57 5.83
N PRO A 16 -4.27 14.13 6.91
CA PRO A 16 -3.00 14.85 6.84
C PRO A 16 -1.83 13.87 6.67
N PRO A 17 -0.67 14.36 6.23
CA PRO A 17 0.56 13.56 6.27
C PRO A 17 0.86 13.10 7.69
N PRO A 18 1.56 11.97 7.86
CA PRO A 18 1.86 11.44 9.19
C PRO A 18 2.80 12.34 9.96
N THR A 19 2.60 12.39 11.27
CA THR A 19 3.58 12.97 12.18
C THR A 19 4.82 12.09 12.26
N LEU A 20 5.93 12.63 12.72
CA LEU A 20 7.13 11.84 12.94
C LEU A 20 6.92 10.73 13.95
N ASP A 21 6.15 11.00 15.02
CA ASP A 21 5.82 9.99 16.04
C ASP A 21 5.00 8.84 15.45
N LEU A 22 4.02 9.14 14.60
CA LEU A 22 3.23 8.11 13.92
C LEU A 22 4.11 7.25 13.01
N LEU A 23 5.03 7.86 12.26
CA LEU A 23 5.98 7.10 11.43
C LEU A 23 6.88 6.21 12.26
N HIS A 24 7.41 6.69 13.38
CA HIS A 24 8.21 5.86 14.29
C HIS A 24 7.40 4.67 14.80
N ALA A 25 6.15 4.88 15.19
CA ALA A 25 5.27 3.81 15.64
C ALA A 25 4.99 2.79 14.52
N LEU A 26 4.77 3.27 13.30
CA LEU A 26 4.56 2.40 12.13
C LEU A 26 5.81 1.53 11.86
N LEU A 27 7.00 2.12 11.91
CA LEU A 27 8.24 1.39 11.64
C LEU A 27 8.58 0.40 12.77
N ALA A 28 8.10 0.64 13.98
CA ALA A 28 8.28 -0.26 15.11
C ALA A 28 7.26 -1.43 15.12
N ASP A 29 6.17 -1.29 14.38
CA ASP A 29 5.13 -2.32 14.31
C ASP A 29 5.60 -3.51 13.47
N THR A 30 5.73 -4.67 14.11
CA THR A 30 6.19 -5.90 13.44
C THR A 30 5.19 -6.48 12.45
N SER A 31 3.91 -6.09 12.52
CA SER A 31 2.88 -6.49 11.56
C SER A 31 2.95 -5.70 10.27
N SER A 32 3.52 -4.52 10.32
CA SER A 32 3.55 -3.58 9.20
C SER A 32 4.91 -3.57 8.52
N THR A 33 4.88 -3.53 7.20
CA THR A 33 6.07 -3.35 6.36
C THR A 33 5.82 -2.16 5.44
N LEU A 34 6.62 -1.13 5.59
CA LEU A 34 6.57 0.04 4.72
C LEU A 34 7.57 -0.17 3.58
N LEU A 35 7.06 -0.32 2.36
CA LEU A 35 7.87 -0.43 1.16
C LEU A 35 7.99 0.94 0.50
N LEU A 36 9.21 1.30 0.12
CA LEU A 36 9.50 2.57 -0.55
C LEU A 36 10.15 2.30 -1.90
N ALA A 37 9.75 3.07 -2.90
CA ALA A 37 10.39 3.06 -4.20
C ALA A 37 11.23 4.33 -4.36
N ARG A 38 12.47 4.17 -4.81
CA ARG A 38 13.39 5.28 -5.08
C ARG A 38 13.72 5.33 -6.58
N ASP A 39 13.87 6.53 -7.09
CA ASP A 39 14.34 6.73 -8.45
C ASP A 39 15.87 6.70 -8.54
N GLU A 40 16.42 6.93 -9.73
CA GLU A 40 17.86 6.93 -9.99
C GLU A 40 18.61 7.99 -9.17
N SER A 41 17.95 9.09 -8.80
CA SER A 41 18.54 10.13 -7.96
C SER A 41 18.34 9.87 -6.46
N ASN A 42 17.86 8.68 -6.10
CA ASN A 42 17.58 8.27 -4.72
C ASN A 42 16.39 9.00 -4.07
N LYS A 43 15.58 9.68 -4.86
CA LYS A 43 14.36 10.33 -4.39
C LYS A 43 13.26 9.27 -4.17
N ILE A 44 12.54 9.35 -3.07
CA ILE A 44 11.39 8.48 -2.81
C ILE A 44 10.24 8.93 -3.70
N VAL A 45 9.82 8.05 -4.61
CA VAL A 45 8.78 8.31 -5.60
C VAL A 45 7.57 7.40 -5.46
N GLY A 46 7.56 6.52 -4.49
CA GLY A 46 6.42 5.66 -4.21
C GLY A 46 6.50 5.02 -2.85
N ALA A 47 5.35 4.62 -2.34
CA ALA A 47 5.24 3.95 -1.06
C ALA A 47 4.05 2.99 -1.06
N LEU A 48 4.13 1.97 -0.23
CA LEU A 48 3.08 1.00 -0.02
C LEU A 48 3.23 0.45 1.40
N THR A 49 2.13 0.30 2.12
CA THR A 49 2.15 -0.37 3.42
C THR A 49 1.51 -1.74 3.30
N LEU A 50 2.25 -2.78 3.68
CA LEU A 50 1.76 -4.14 3.78
C LEU A 50 1.59 -4.50 5.25
N ILE A 51 0.41 -5.00 5.62
CA ILE A 51 0.14 -5.48 6.97
C ILE A 51 -0.08 -6.99 6.90
N VAL A 52 0.72 -7.75 7.66
CA VAL A 52 0.55 -9.20 7.80
C VAL A 52 0.07 -9.46 9.23
N TYR A 53 -1.09 -10.08 9.35
CA TYR A 53 -1.74 -10.25 10.65
C TYR A 53 -2.29 -11.66 10.81
N LYS A 54 -2.48 -12.05 12.07
CA LYS A 54 -2.98 -13.38 12.42
C LYS A 54 -4.39 -13.29 12.96
N VAL A 55 -5.22 -14.20 12.50
CA VAL A 55 -6.59 -14.39 12.99
C VAL A 55 -6.80 -15.89 13.21
N PRO A 56 -7.87 -16.32 13.92
CA PRO A 56 -8.06 -17.76 14.20
C PRO A 56 -8.07 -18.64 12.95
N THR A 57 -8.46 -18.09 11.78
CA THR A 57 -8.52 -18.85 10.53
C THR A 57 -7.22 -18.80 9.72
N GLY A 58 -6.17 -18.15 10.20
CA GLY A 58 -4.86 -18.17 9.56
C GLY A 58 -4.17 -16.82 9.48
N ILE A 59 -3.10 -16.78 8.72
CA ILE A 59 -2.31 -15.58 8.48
C ILE A 59 -2.83 -14.91 7.22
N ARG A 60 -3.12 -13.62 7.31
CA ARG A 60 -3.67 -12.81 6.22
C ARG A 60 -2.82 -11.57 6.01
N SER A 61 -2.97 -10.94 4.87
CA SER A 61 -2.34 -9.65 4.61
C SER A 61 -3.28 -8.69 3.91
N ILE A 62 -2.99 -7.40 4.10
CA ILE A 62 -3.73 -6.31 3.47
C ILE A 62 -2.74 -5.23 3.02
N ILE A 63 -3.00 -4.64 1.88
CA ILE A 63 -2.23 -3.53 1.34
C ILE A 63 -3.00 -2.24 1.58
N GLU A 64 -2.30 -1.25 2.12
CA GLU A 64 -2.82 0.09 2.40
C GLU A 64 -1.93 1.16 1.77
N ASP A 65 -2.54 2.28 1.42
CA ASP A 65 -1.85 3.51 1.02
C ASP A 65 -0.80 3.32 -0.07
N VAL A 66 -1.22 2.78 -1.22
CA VAL A 66 -0.36 2.68 -2.39
C VAL A 66 -0.28 4.06 -3.06
N ILE A 67 0.91 4.63 -3.09
CA ILE A 67 1.14 5.98 -3.63
C ILE A 67 2.28 5.93 -4.63
N VAL A 68 2.07 6.54 -5.79
CA VAL A 68 3.14 6.81 -6.78
C VAL A 68 3.14 8.29 -7.08
N ASP A 69 4.30 8.93 -6.90
CA ASP A 69 4.50 10.33 -7.22
C ASP A 69 4.12 10.61 -8.67
N GLU A 70 3.46 11.73 -8.91
CA GLU A 70 3.07 12.15 -10.27
C GLU A 70 4.25 12.09 -11.24
N SER A 71 5.43 12.51 -10.81
CA SER A 71 6.64 12.53 -11.62
C SER A 71 7.11 11.13 -12.06
N ALA A 72 6.66 10.09 -11.38
CA ALA A 72 7.07 8.71 -11.64
C ALA A 72 5.96 7.83 -12.22
N ARG A 73 4.79 8.39 -12.50
CA ARG A 73 3.69 7.64 -13.11
C ARG A 73 4.06 7.19 -14.52
N GLY A 74 3.55 6.01 -14.92
CA GLY A 74 3.87 5.40 -16.19
C GLY A 74 5.22 4.70 -16.25
N LYS A 75 5.96 4.65 -15.15
CA LYS A 75 7.29 4.01 -15.05
C LYS A 75 7.26 2.68 -14.30
N LYS A 76 6.09 2.09 -14.12
CA LYS A 76 5.88 0.80 -13.45
C LYS A 76 6.27 0.77 -11.96
N VAL A 77 6.33 1.90 -11.30
CA VAL A 77 6.67 1.98 -9.87
C VAL A 77 5.61 1.26 -9.02
N GLY A 78 4.33 1.51 -9.30
CA GLY A 78 3.24 0.83 -8.59
C GLY A 78 3.28 -0.68 -8.77
N GLU A 79 3.55 -1.15 -9.99
CA GLU A 79 3.68 -2.58 -10.28
C GLU A 79 4.81 -3.21 -9.47
N GLN A 80 5.98 -2.57 -9.43
CA GLN A 80 7.13 -3.06 -8.67
C GLN A 80 6.86 -3.10 -7.17
N LEU A 81 6.21 -2.08 -6.63
CA LEU A 81 5.79 -2.05 -5.23
C LEU A 81 4.84 -3.21 -4.91
N MET A 82 3.86 -3.44 -5.76
CA MET A 82 2.90 -4.53 -5.60
C MET A 82 3.57 -5.90 -5.66
N LEU A 83 4.46 -6.12 -6.63
CA LEU A 83 5.20 -7.38 -6.76
C LEU A 83 6.05 -7.66 -5.52
N LYS A 84 6.70 -6.64 -4.99
CA LYS A 84 7.50 -6.79 -3.76
C LYS A 84 6.61 -7.09 -2.56
N ALA A 85 5.46 -6.45 -2.44
CA ALA A 85 4.50 -6.72 -1.37
C ALA A 85 4.00 -8.16 -1.43
N ILE A 86 3.68 -8.66 -2.62
CA ILE A 86 3.25 -10.06 -2.81
C ILE A 86 4.35 -11.02 -2.36
N ASP A 87 5.60 -10.76 -2.72
CA ASP A 87 6.74 -11.58 -2.32
C ASP A 87 6.92 -11.60 -0.80
N VAL A 88 6.87 -10.44 -0.15
CA VAL A 88 6.98 -10.33 1.31
C VAL A 88 5.83 -11.06 2.00
N ALA A 89 4.61 -10.89 1.52
CA ALA A 89 3.44 -11.57 2.09
C ALA A 89 3.58 -13.10 2.03
N LYS A 90 4.02 -13.63 0.89
CA LYS A 90 4.29 -15.07 0.73
C LYS A 90 5.36 -15.55 1.69
N THR A 91 6.47 -14.84 1.77
CA THR A 91 7.59 -15.19 2.65
C THR A 91 7.16 -15.22 4.12
N ARG A 92 6.25 -14.33 4.51
CA ARG A 92 5.70 -14.25 5.87
C ARG A 92 4.54 -15.22 6.13
N GLY A 93 4.19 -16.04 5.15
CA GLY A 93 3.20 -17.11 5.31
C GLY A 93 1.75 -16.67 5.17
N ALA A 94 1.49 -15.51 4.62
CA ALA A 94 0.11 -15.06 4.39
C ALA A 94 -0.58 -15.92 3.33
N LYS A 95 -1.83 -16.29 3.59
CA LYS A 95 -2.63 -17.10 2.67
C LYS A 95 -3.23 -16.29 1.52
N ASN A 96 -3.42 -15.01 1.75
CA ASN A 96 -4.00 -14.10 0.77
C ASN A 96 -3.53 -12.67 1.00
N ILE A 97 -3.76 -11.84 0.01
CA ILE A 97 -3.59 -10.39 0.08
C ILE A 97 -4.88 -9.74 -0.34
N SER A 98 -5.38 -8.83 0.47
CA SER A 98 -6.57 -8.03 0.16
C SER A 98 -6.20 -6.55 0.05
N LEU A 99 -6.99 -5.83 -0.69
CA LEU A 99 -6.93 -4.37 -0.73
C LEU A 99 -8.31 -3.82 -1.10
N THR A 100 -8.51 -2.54 -0.80
CA THR A 100 -9.65 -1.80 -1.31
C THR A 100 -9.15 -0.66 -2.19
N SER A 101 -9.89 -0.33 -3.22
CA SER A 101 -9.53 0.74 -4.15
C SER A 101 -10.79 1.45 -4.62
N ASN A 102 -10.71 2.78 -4.68
CA ASN A 102 -11.80 3.58 -5.24
C ASN A 102 -12.00 3.21 -6.71
N MET A 103 -13.26 3.03 -7.11
CA MET A 103 -13.61 2.68 -8.50
C MET A 103 -13.10 3.69 -9.52
N GLN A 104 -12.91 4.95 -9.13
CA GLN A 104 -12.42 6.01 -10.01
C GLN A 104 -10.92 5.89 -10.33
N ARG A 105 -10.18 5.10 -9.55
CA ARG A 105 -8.75 4.85 -9.78
C ARG A 105 -8.56 3.78 -10.86
N VAL A 106 -8.90 4.12 -12.09
CA VAL A 106 -8.96 3.19 -13.22
C VAL A 106 -7.63 2.49 -13.49
N ALA A 107 -6.54 3.24 -13.53
CA ALA A 107 -5.21 2.67 -13.81
C ALA A 107 -4.76 1.71 -12.70
N ALA A 108 -4.99 2.06 -11.44
CA ALA A 108 -4.66 1.22 -10.31
C ALA A 108 -5.48 -0.09 -10.34
N ASN A 109 -6.78 0.01 -10.58
CA ASN A 109 -7.65 -1.16 -10.66
C ASN A 109 -7.26 -2.10 -11.80
N ARG A 110 -6.84 -1.57 -12.95
CA ARG A 110 -6.31 -2.38 -14.06
C ARG A 110 -5.04 -3.12 -13.64
N LEU A 111 -4.15 -2.45 -12.93
CA LEU A 111 -2.93 -3.07 -12.43
C LEU A 111 -3.24 -4.25 -11.51
N TYR A 112 -4.18 -4.09 -10.60
CA TYR A 112 -4.53 -5.16 -9.66
C TYR A 112 -5.06 -6.41 -10.39
N ILE A 113 -5.93 -6.23 -11.38
CA ILE A 113 -6.43 -7.33 -12.19
C ILE A 113 -5.27 -7.99 -12.97
N LYS A 114 -4.40 -7.20 -13.57
CA LYS A 114 -3.21 -7.70 -14.28
C LYS A 114 -2.31 -8.56 -13.39
N LEU A 115 -2.18 -8.19 -12.11
CA LEU A 115 -1.36 -8.93 -11.15
C LEU A 115 -2.02 -10.17 -10.58
N GLY A 116 -3.29 -10.43 -10.91
CA GLY A 116 -4.00 -11.62 -10.48
C GLY A 116 -4.97 -11.40 -9.32
N PHE A 117 -5.19 -10.17 -8.89
CA PHE A 117 -6.25 -9.86 -7.93
C PHE A 117 -7.61 -10.02 -8.60
N THR A 118 -8.57 -10.53 -7.84
CA THR A 118 -9.96 -10.65 -8.30
C THR A 118 -10.85 -9.75 -7.47
N LYS A 119 -11.82 -9.13 -8.14
CA LYS A 119 -12.82 -8.33 -7.45
C LYS A 119 -13.69 -9.26 -6.61
N ARG A 120 -13.80 -8.97 -5.31
CA ARG A 120 -14.60 -9.79 -4.40
C ARG A 120 -16.07 -9.39 -4.47
N ASP A 121 -16.93 -10.40 -4.42
CA ASP A 121 -18.38 -10.24 -4.28
C ASP A 121 -18.72 -10.21 -2.78
N THR A 122 -18.49 -9.07 -2.16
CA THR A 122 -18.69 -8.87 -0.72
C THR A 122 -19.01 -7.41 -0.44
N ASN A 123 -19.59 -7.15 0.72
CA ASN A 123 -19.84 -5.77 1.16
C ASN A 123 -18.70 -5.31 2.05
N ALA A 124 -18.21 -4.11 1.83
CA ALA A 124 -17.25 -3.45 2.69
C ALA A 124 -17.97 -2.39 3.52
N TYR A 125 -17.79 -2.43 4.83
CA TYR A 125 -18.40 -1.48 5.76
C TYR A 125 -17.31 -0.73 6.51
N GLN A 126 -17.58 0.54 6.79
CA GLN A 126 -16.70 1.38 7.59
C GLN A 126 -17.54 2.23 8.54
N MET A 127 -17.05 2.39 9.76
CA MET A 127 -17.62 3.32 10.74
C MET A 127 -16.51 4.29 11.12
N LYS A 128 -16.81 5.58 11.08
CA LYS A 128 -15.88 6.59 11.54
C LYS A 128 -15.98 6.67 13.08
N LEU A 129 -14.85 6.57 13.75
CA LEU A 129 -14.73 6.61 15.20
C LEU A 129 -14.41 8.02 15.71
#